data_b2dbfe6459e910262fa2641edc801c56
#
_entry.id   b2dbfe6459e910262fa2641edc801c56
#
_cell.length_a   1.000
_cell.length_b   1.000
_cell.length_c   1.000
_cell.angle_alpha   90.00
_cell.angle_beta   90.00
_cell.angle_gamma   90.00
#
_symmetry.space_group_name_H-M   'P 1'
#
loop_
_entity.id
_entity.type
_entity.pdbx_description
1 polymer ?
#
loop_
_entity_poly.entity_id
_entity_poly.type
_entity_poly.pdbx_seq_one_letter_code
_entity_poly.pdbx_strand_id
1 'polypeptide(L)'
;MYTKEEREGILWEFRQSGLSVPEACRRLPLFPTRANLYRWLRMEEAGELAATEMPDRAARMHCAHGEGSARFAARSRRVRGEAEVEGPEQTDWRDWGADLPDDPAERARMAEVKLAEALAVLDVLKAPGPASLTSMEKWRAGELARERCPLARLRDVTETLSIPKSTYLDQAARAARADPKAALRARVRASFEASGGAYGAESVTADLRSGPGAAVSWRDLEPGDASTPVIASEKVVRAIMAEEGLVPRKAAQMARRARYSSYAGELSERPANLPLGEDGSHDFHAPEPGLLAVTDVTEFRLDGYKAYLSPAIDCFDGWPVCWRVSRHPDKELAHAMLSDLIAEVGPTEERPLVLHSDGGAVYMTGDWASACEEGNVVRSMSRKAKSGDNARAEGFFGTLKCDFFEGRDWTGVGFEEFAAALDRYIEWYRGGKLKKALGWRTIRQAREELAGAA
;
A
#
# COMPACT_ATOMS: atom_id res chain seq x y z
N MET A 1 25.27 -0.80 -13.73
CA MET A 1 24.48 -0.93 -14.99
C MET A 1 25.11 -2.09 -15.75
N TYR A 2 24.37 -3.08 -16.15
CA TYR A 2 24.92 -4.27 -16.83
C TYR A 2 25.39 -3.93 -18.25
N THR A 3 26.58 -4.38 -18.61
CA THR A 3 27.10 -4.30 -19.97
C THR A 3 26.33 -5.23 -20.91
N LYS A 4 26.56 -5.14 -22.23
CA LYS A 4 25.94 -6.04 -23.21
C LYS A 4 26.35 -7.50 -22.95
N GLU A 5 27.63 -7.74 -22.76
CA GLU A 5 28.22 -9.05 -22.49
C GLU A 5 27.69 -9.68 -21.18
N GLU A 6 27.49 -8.87 -20.12
CA GLU A 6 26.90 -9.35 -18.87
C GLU A 6 25.44 -9.77 -19.03
N ARG A 7 24.67 -9.05 -19.85
CA ARG A 7 23.27 -9.40 -20.15
C ARG A 7 23.17 -10.70 -20.94
N GLU A 8 24.00 -10.85 -21.93
CA GLU A 8 24.08 -12.08 -22.76
C GLU A 8 24.49 -13.29 -21.93
N GLY A 9 25.46 -13.17 -21.04
CA GLY A 9 25.86 -14.23 -20.10
C GLY A 9 24.75 -14.63 -19.13
N ILE A 10 24.02 -13.66 -18.58
CA ILE A 10 22.89 -13.91 -17.68
C ILE A 10 21.73 -14.57 -18.43
N LEU A 11 21.45 -14.16 -19.67
CA LEU A 11 20.42 -14.80 -20.51
C LEU A 11 20.80 -16.25 -20.84
N TRP A 12 22.06 -16.52 -21.15
CA TRP A 12 22.54 -17.89 -21.38
C TRP A 12 22.37 -18.75 -20.12
N GLU A 13 22.76 -18.27 -18.95
CA GLU A 13 22.60 -18.99 -17.68
C GLU A 13 21.13 -19.24 -17.35
N PHE A 14 20.27 -18.25 -17.61
CA PHE A 14 18.82 -18.40 -17.48
C PHE A 14 18.27 -19.53 -18.35
N ARG A 15 18.68 -19.60 -19.62
CA ARG A 15 18.26 -20.65 -20.57
C ARG A 15 18.74 -22.05 -20.13
N GLN A 16 19.96 -22.17 -19.60
CA GLN A 16 20.47 -23.45 -19.09
C GLN A 16 19.77 -23.89 -17.79
N SER A 17 19.31 -22.96 -16.99
CA SER A 17 18.69 -23.27 -15.69
C SER A 17 17.35 -23.97 -15.79
N GLY A 18 16.63 -23.86 -16.90
CA GLY A 18 15.27 -24.38 -17.08
C GLY A 18 14.22 -23.80 -16.12
N LEU A 19 14.58 -22.75 -15.36
CA LEU A 19 13.71 -22.13 -14.37
C LEU A 19 12.80 -21.09 -15.03
N SER A 20 11.64 -20.85 -14.41
CA SER A 20 10.80 -19.70 -14.77
C SER A 20 11.47 -18.38 -14.33
N VAL A 21 11.18 -17.26 -15.00
CA VAL A 21 11.73 -15.94 -14.66
C VAL A 21 11.56 -15.59 -13.16
N PRO A 22 10.37 -15.84 -12.52
CA PRO A 22 10.21 -15.60 -11.10
C PRO A 22 11.09 -16.49 -10.20
N GLU A 23 11.41 -17.70 -10.63
CA GLU A 23 12.26 -18.64 -9.88
C GLU A 23 13.74 -18.33 -10.05
N ALA A 24 14.18 -18.02 -11.27
CA ALA A 24 15.55 -17.62 -11.55
C ALA A 24 15.93 -16.39 -10.73
N CYS A 25 15.07 -15.36 -10.70
CA CYS A 25 15.32 -14.15 -9.88
C CYS A 25 15.30 -14.39 -8.36
N ARG A 26 14.76 -15.53 -7.89
CA ARG A 26 14.76 -15.89 -6.46
C ARG A 26 15.91 -16.79 -6.05
N ARG A 27 16.31 -17.71 -6.93
CA ARG A 27 17.26 -18.79 -6.62
C ARG A 27 18.68 -18.49 -7.01
N LEU A 28 18.88 -17.63 -8.01
CA LEU A 28 20.22 -17.33 -8.54
C LEU A 28 20.68 -15.95 -8.01
N PRO A 29 21.76 -15.92 -7.20
CA PRO A 29 22.14 -14.76 -6.39
C PRO A 29 22.59 -13.52 -7.18
N LEU A 30 22.85 -13.65 -8.47
CA LEU A 30 23.33 -12.56 -9.33
C LEU A 30 22.31 -12.14 -10.41
N PHE A 31 21.10 -12.67 -10.35
CA PHE A 31 20.09 -12.40 -11.36
C PHE A 31 19.48 -11.00 -11.20
N PRO A 32 19.18 -10.32 -12.32
CA PRO A 32 18.57 -9.00 -12.32
C PRO A 32 17.15 -9.05 -11.78
N THR A 33 16.53 -7.87 -11.59
CA THR A 33 15.10 -7.81 -11.29
C THR A 33 14.27 -8.44 -12.40
N ARG A 34 13.09 -8.97 -12.07
CA ARG A 34 12.16 -9.57 -13.05
C ARG A 34 11.91 -8.67 -14.26
N ALA A 35 11.75 -7.36 -14.02
CA ALA A 35 11.51 -6.38 -15.08
C ALA A 35 12.69 -6.29 -16.06
N ASN A 36 13.91 -6.32 -15.55
CA ASN A 36 15.11 -6.29 -16.37
C ASN A 36 15.28 -7.59 -17.16
N LEU A 37 15.04 -8.76 -16.56
CA LEU A 37 15.17 -10.04 -17.25
C LEU A 37 14.14 -10.16 -18.37
N TYR A 38 12.85 -9.79 -18.15
CA TYR A 38 11.85 -9.75 -19.22
C TYR A 38 12.18 -8.75 -20.33
N ARG A 39 12.81 -7.61 -19.98
CA ARG A 39 13.28 -6.65 -20.98
C ARG A 39 14.39 -7.24 -21.85
N TRP A 40 15.34 -7.93 -21.26
CA TRP A 40 16.46 -8.52 -21.99
C TRP A 40 16.02 -9.71 -22.85
N LEU A 41 15.08 -10.52 -22.40
CA LEU A 41 14.46 -11.57 -23.23
C LEU A 41 13.82 -10.99 -24.48
N ARG A 42 13.13 -9.85 -24.37
CA ARG A 42 12.56 -9.16 -25.55
C ARG A 42 13.64 -8.57 -26.46
N MET A 43 14.75 -8.09 -25.90
CA MET A 43 15.89 -7.63 -26.71
C MET A 43 16.61 -8.79 -27.42
N GLU A 44 16.67 -9.97 -26.82
CA GLU A 44 17.15 -11.20 -27.45
C GLU A 44 16.22 -11.62 -28.60
N GLU A 45 14.92 -11.65 -28.40
CA GLU A 45 13.92 -11.92 -29.44
C GLU A 45 13.98 -10.91 -30.60
N ALA A 46 14.33 -9.68 -30.32
CA ALA A 46 14.54 -8.61 -31.33
C ALA A 46 15.90 -8.68 -32.03
N GLY A 47 16.78 -9.61 -31.64
CA GLY A 47 18.15 -9.76 -32.21
C GLY A 47 19.16 -8.70 -31.72
N GLU A 48 18.82 -7.91 -30.70
CA GLU A 48 19.69 -6.90 -30.10
C GLU A 48 20.72 -7.51 -29.12
N LEU A 49 20.40 -8.68 -28.56
CA LEU A 49 21.25 -9.50 -27.71
C LEU A 49 21.34 -10.92 -28.28
N ALA A 50 22.48 -11.57 -28.15
CA ALA A 50 22.70 -12.95 -28.61
C ALA A 50 23.16 -13.83 -27.45
N ALA A 51 22.37 -14.81 -27.05
CA ALA A 51 22.68 -15.78 -25.99
C ALA A 51 23.12 -17.15 -26.57
N THR A 52 23.80 -17.17 -27.72
CA THR A 52 24.06 -18.39 -28.51
C THR A 52 25.28 -19.19 -28.07
N GLU A 53 26.25 -18.58 -27.43
CA GLU A 53 27.44 -19.25 -26.86
C GLU A 53 27.91 -18.52 -25.62
N MET A 54 28.46 -19.27 -24.64
CA MET A 54 29.11 -18.64 -23.48
C MET A 54 30.46 -18.05 -23.94
N PRO A 55 30.65 -16.74 -23.92
CA PRO A 55 31.94 -16.16 -24.27
C PRO A 55 32.99 -16.70 -23.29
N ASP A 56 34.19 -17.03 -23.77
CA ASP A 56 35.36 -17.43 -22.94
C ASP A 56 35.63 -16.49 -21.76
N ARG A 57 35.15 -15.28 -21.87
CA ARG A 57 35.19 -14.23 -20.86
C ARG A 57 34.15 -14.38 -19.74
N ALA A 58 33.01 -15.07 -19.98
CA ALA A 58 32.00 -15.33 -18.95
C ALA A 58 32.48 -16.40 -17.96
N ALA A 59 33.29 -17.36 -18.38
CA ALA A 59 33.97 -18.28 -17.46
C ALA A 59 34.92 -17.55 -16.49
N ARG A 60 35.57 -16.46 -16.93
CA ARG A 60 36.35 -15.58 -16.06
C ARG A 60 35.49 -14.65 -15.19
N MET A 61 34.29 -14.33 -15.63
CA MET A 61 33.30 -13.56 -14.81
C MET A 61 32.77 -14.40 -13.66
N HIS A 62 32.58 -15.71 -13.80
CA HIS A 62 32.21 -16.60 -12.69
C HIS A 62 33.23 -16.53 -11.53
N CYS A 63 34.52 -16.47 -11.86
CA CYS A 63 35.59 -16.26 -10.86
C CYS A 63 35.66 -14.81 -10.37
N ALA A 64 35.37 -13.83 -11.24
CA ALA A 64 35.40 -12.39 -10.88
C ALA A 64 34.16 -11.93 -10.13
N HIS A 65 33.01 -12.59 -10.29
CA HIS A 65 31.78 -12.27 -9.54
C HIS A 65 31.88 -12.65 -8.06
N GLY A 66 32.63 -13.68 -7.69
CA GLY A 66 32.99 -13.95 -6.30
C GLY A 66 33.73 -12.76 -5.67
N GLU A 67 34.73 -12.23 -6.38
CA GLU A 67 35.48 -11.05 -5.95
C GLU A 67 34.72 -9.73 -6.13
N GLY A 68 33.94 -9.59 -7.19
CA GLY A 68 33.10 -8.40 -7.45
C GLY A 68 31.98 -8.22 -6.46
N SER A 69 31.33 -9.31 -6.04
CA SER A 69 30.32 -9.31 -5.00
C SER A 69 30.90 -8.93 -3.64
N ALA A 70 32.09 -9.45 -3.32
CA ALA A 70 32.83 -9.07 -2.12
C ALA A 70 33.28 -7.60 -2.15
N ARG A 71 33.74 -7.10 -3.31
CA ARG A 71 34.10 -5.69 -3.50
C ARG A 71 32.91 -4.75 -3.46
N PHE A 72 31.75 -5.16 -3.99
CA PHE A 72 30.54 -4.36 -3.91
C PHE A 72 29.98 -4.32 -2.48
N ALA A 73 30.01 -5.44 -1.77
CA ALA A 73 29.67 -5.50 -0.34
C ALA A 73 30.62 -4.67 0.51
N ALA A 74 31.93 -4.74 0.26
CA ALA A 74 32.95 -3.94 0.92
C ALA A 74 32.79 -2.43 0.61
N ARG A 75 32.49 -2.08 -0.66
CA ARG A 75 32.22 -0.69 -1.05
C ARG A 75 30.91 -0.15 -0.42
N SER A 76 29.88 -0.97 -0.30
CA SER A 76 28.66 -0.62 0.41
C SER A 76 28.89 -0.43 1.91
N ARG A 77 29.79 -1.23 2.52
CA ARG A 77 30.23 -1.07 3.92
C ARG A 77 31.04 0.21 4.11
N ARG A 78 31.99 0.53 3.19
CA ARG A 78 32.73 1.79 3.23
C ARG A 78 31.86 3.03 3.13
N VAL A 79 30.84 2.99 2.27
CA VAL A 79 29.87 4.10 2.13
C VAL A 79 29.02 4.25 3.39
N ARG A 80 28.86 3.18 4.19
CA ARG A 80 28.15 3.20 5.50
C ARG A 80 29.06 3.53 6.69
N GLY A 81 30.36 3.73 6.49
CA GLY A 81 31.29 4.03 7.57
C GLY A 81 31.57 2.85 8.51
N GLU A 82 31.30 1.63 8.07
CA GLU A 82 31.65 0.41 8.80
C GLU A 82 33.09 0.05 8.45
N ALA A 83 34.02 0.20 9.42
CA ALA A 83 35.36 -0.32 9.30
C ALA A 83 35.30 -1.86 9.24
N GLU A 84 36.14 -2.47 8.36
CA GLU A 84 36.36 -3.92 8.41
C GLU A 84 37.01 -4.24 9.77
N VAL A 85 36.21 -4.69 10.69
CA VAL A 85 36.67 -5.41 11.87
C VAL A 85 36.62 -6.87 11.44
N GLU A 86 37.77 -7.55 11.44
CA GLU A 86 37.79 -9.02 11.43
C GLU A 86 36.91 -9.44 12.61
N GLY A 87 35.65 -9.84 12.32
CA GLY A 87 34.72 -10.28 13.33
C GLY A 87 35.17 -11.65 13.88
N PRO A 88 35.00 -11.91 15.16
CA PRO A 88 35.17 -13.26 15.69
C PRO A 88 34.28 -14.22 14.90
N GLU A 89 34.76 -15.48 14.78
CA GLU A 89 34.04 -16.58 14.11
C GLU A 89 32.57 -16.57 14.49
N GLN A 90 31.69 -16.75 13.49
CA GLN A 90 30.24 -16.76 13.67
C GLN A 90 29.87 -17.88 14.64
N THR A 91 29.63 -17.54 15.91
CA THR A 91 29.12 -18.50 16.89
C THR A 91 27.66 -18.84 16.54
N ASP A 92 27.42 -20.11 16.20
CA ASP A 92 26.07 -20.65 16.03
C ASP A 92 25.38 -20.67 17.41
N TRP A 93 24.08 -20.43 17.47
CA TRP A 93 23.27 -20.58 18.68
C TRP A 93 23.45 -21.94 19.37
N ARG A 94 23.79 -22.99 18.58
CA ARG A 94 24.03 -24.35 19.06
C ARG A 94 25.29 -24.44 19.91
N ASP A 95 26.24 -23.52 19.73
CA ASP A 95 27.51 -23.50 20.45
C ASP A 95 27.48 -22.61 21.71
N TRP A 96 26.36 -21.92 21.96
CA TRP A 96 26.20 -21.01 23.09
C TRP A 96 26.37 -21.66 24.46
N GLY A 97 26.29 -22.97 24.57
CA GLY A 97 26.52 -23.74 25.81
C GLY A 97 27.96 -24.23 25.98
N ALA A 98 28.82 -24.16 24.98
CA ALA A 98 30.14 -24.73 24.99
C ALA A 98 31.15 -23.97 25.89
N ASP A 99 30.99 -22.64 26.04
CA ASP A 99 31.95 -21.78 26.74
C ASP A 99 31.45 -21.32 28.13
N LEU A 100 30.76 -22.18 28.86
CA LEU A 100 30.35 -21.85 30.22
C LEU A 100 31.50 -22.08 31.20
N PRO A 101 31.74 -21.16 32.16
CA PRO A 101 32.80 -21.32 33.19
C PRO A 101 32.67 -22.61 33.99
N ASP A 102 33.80 -23.12 34.48
CA ASP A 102 33.84 -24.32 35.31
C ASP A 102 33.28 -24.08 36.74
N ASP A 103 33.41 -22.85 37.24
CA ASP A 103 32.81 -22.48 38.54
C ASP A 103 31.28 -22.52 38.49
N PRO A 104 30.61 -23.31 39.37
CA PRO A 104 29.18 -23.49 39.34
C PRO A 104 28.35 -22.20 39.51
N ALA A 105 28.83 -21.24 40.31
CA ALA A 105 28.14 -19.99 40.56
C ALA A 105 28.25 -19.05 39.34
N GLU A 106 29.43 -18.96 38.75
CA GLU A 106 29.65 -18.17 37.53
C GLU A 106 28.98 -18.82 36.32
N ARG A 107 28.95 -20.16 36.25
CA ARG A 107 28.22 -20.92 35.23
C ARG A 107 26.72 -20.65 35.26
N ALA A 108 26.11 -20.67 36.44
CA ALA A 108 24.69 -20.36 36.62
C ALA A 108 24.39 -18.94 36.20
N ARG A 109 25.19 -17.96 36.62
CA ARG A 109 25.08 -16.57 36.25
C ARG A 109 25.16 -16.39 34.71
N MET A 110 26.17 -17.01 34.08
CA MET A 110 26.35 -16.92 32.63
C MET A 110 25.19 -17.57 31.85
N ALA A 111 24.65 -18.68 32.35
CA ALA A 111 23.47 -19.31 31.73
C ALA A 111 22.23 -18.40 31.78
N GLU A 112 21.99 -17.73 32.90
CA GLU A 112 20.89 -16.75 33.02
C GLU A 112 21.08 -15.57 32.10
N VAL A 113 22.29 -15.02 31.96
CA VAL A 113 22.60 -13.94 31.04
C VAL A 113 22.36 -14.37 29.61
N LYS A 114 22.89 -15.51 29.18
CA LYS A 114 22.70 -16.04 27.82
C LYS A 114 21.23 -16.31 27.50
N LEU A 115 20.46 -16.82 28.44
CA LEU A 115 19.01 -17.01 28.28
C LEU A 115 18.27 -15.67 28.10
N ALA A 116 18.60 -14.68 28.94
CA ALA A 116 17.99 -13.36 28.84
C ALA A 116 18.30 -12.67 27.49
N GLU A 117 19.54 -12.83 27.01
CA GLU A 117 19.96 -12.30 25.71
C GLU A 117 19.27 -13.03 24.55
N ALA A 118 19.15 -14.35 24.59
CA ALA A 118 18.43 -15.12 23.58
C ALA A 118 16.96 -14.69 23.48
N LEU A 119 16.28 -14.54 24.62
CA LEU A 119 14.90 -14.06 24.68
C LEU A 119 14.77 -12.62 24.17
N ALA A 120 15.72 -11.74 24.51
CA ALA A 120 15.73 -10.36 24.05
C ALA A 120 15.94 -10.26 22.53
N VAL A 121 16.83 -11.10 21.98
CA VAL A 121 17.05 -11.18 20.53
C VAL A 121 15.82 -11.70 19.81
N LEU A 122 15.13 -12.71 20.32
CA LEU A 122 13.89 -13.22 19.75
C LEU A 122 12.80 -12.16 19.73
N ASP A 123 12.70 -11.33 20.77
CA ASP A 123 11.70 -10.26 20.84
C ASP A 123 12.00 -9.11 19.88
N VAL A 124 13.27 -8.76 19.70
CA VAL A 124 13.66 -7.67 18.80
C VAL A 124 13.50 -8.04 17.32
N LEU A 125 13.71 -9.31 16.97
CA LEU A 125 13.92 -9.67 15.57
C LEU A 125 12.94 -10.64 14.96
N LYS A 126 12.33 -11.53 15.72
CA LYS A 126 11.72 -12.76 15.17
C LYS A 126 12.66 -13.45 14.14
N ALA A 127 13.97 -13.33 14.27
CA ALA A 127 15.00 -13.68 13.30
C ALA A 127 16.07 -14.64 13.85
N PRO A 128 16.82 -15.36 12.97
CA PRO A 128 17.55 -16.58 13.33
C PRO A 128 18.93 -16.40 14.00
N GLY A 129 19.31 -15.25 14.56
CA GLY A 129 20.55 -15.16 15.36
C GLY A 129 21.25 -13.78 15.41
N PRO A 130 22.22 -13.60 16.36
CA PRO A 130 22.86 -12.29 16.61
C PRO A 130 23.72 -11.80 15.45
N ALA A 131 24.26 -12.68 14.59
CA ALA A 131 25.11 -12.30 13.47
C ALA A 131 24.40 -11.47 12.38
N SER A 132 23.06 -11.58 12.28
CA SER A 132 22.24 -10.82 11.32
C SER A 132 21.79 -9.47 11.84
N LEU A 133 22.10 -9.13 13.11
CA LEU A 133 21.69 -7.90 13.76
C LEU A 133 22.55 -6.71 13.38
N THR A 134 21.90 -5.56 13.10
CA THR A 134 22.59 -4.27 13.05
C THR A 134 23.09 -3.85 14.44
N SER A 135 24.05 -2.94 14.50
CA SER A 135 24.57 -2.43 15.78
C SER A 135 23.50 -1.83 16.69
N MET A 136 22.46 -1.22 16.12
CA MET A 136 21.33 -0.68 16.85
C MET A 136 20.47 -1.80 17.47
N GLU A 137 20.19 -2.86 16.71
CA GLU A 137 19.41 -4.01 17.16
C GLU A 137 20.16 -4.78 18.24
N LYS A 138 21.50 -4.96 18.08
CA LYS A 138 22.35 -5.55 19.12
C LYS A 138 22.29 -4.74 20.42
N TRP A 139 22.43 -3.41 20.33
CA TRP A 139 22.30 -2.55 21.49
C TRP A 139 20.93 -2.71 22.16
N ARG A 140 19.82 -2.67 21.39
CA ARG A 140 18.45 -2.83 21.92
C ARG A 140 18.24 -4.19 22.58
N ALA A 141 18.72 -5.27 21.96
CA ALA A 141 18.68 -6.62 22.54
C ALA A 141 19.47 -6.67 23.85
N GLY A 142 20.64 -6.03 23.89
CA GLY A 142 21.45 -5.95 25.10
C GLY A 142 20.79 -5.18 26.24
N GLU A 143 20.11 -4.06 25.97
CA GLU A 143 19.36 -3.31 27.00
C GLU A 143 18.19 -4.15 27.52
N LEU A 144 17.42 -4.80 26.65
CA LEU A 144 16.34 -5.72 27.08
C LEU A 144 16.86 -6.92 27.89
N ALA A 145 18.02 -7.47 27.52
CA ALA A 145 18.65 -8.54 28.28
C ALA A 145 19.04 -8.08 29.69
N ARG A 146 19.58 -6.88 29.83
CA ARG A 146 19.94 -6.28 31.12
C ARG A 146 18.74 -5.91 31.97
N GLU A 147 17.65 -5.48 31.37
CA GLU A 147 16.38 -5.28 32.08
C GLU A 147 15.81 -6.61 32.65
N ARG A 148 15.94 -7.70 31.89
CA ARG A 148 15.45 -9.04 32.30
C ARG A 148 16.36 -9.75 33.27
N CYS A 149 17.67 -9.52 33.16
CA CYS A 149 18.68 -10.11 34.05
C CYS A 149 19.57 -9.01 34.64
N PRO A 150 19.27 -8.53 35.86
CA PRO A 150 20.08 -7.51 36.53
C PRO A 150 21.53 -7.95 36.80
N LEU A 151 21.82 -9.24 36.71
CA LEU A 151 23.18 -9.80 36.85
C LEU A 151 24.01 -9.67 35.57
N ALA A 152 23.41 -9.35 34.44
CA ALA A 152 24.08 -9.17 33.15
C ALA A 152 25.00 -7.94 33.19
N ARG A 153 26.32 -8.19 33.20
CA ARG A 153 27.31 -7.10 33.07
C ARG A 153 27.42 -6.63 31.64
N LEU A 154 27.72 -5.36 31.45
CA LEU A 154 27.90 -4.80 30.10
C LEU A 154 28.92 -5.59 29.28
N ARG A 155 29.95 -6.12 29.91
CA ARG A 155 30.97 -6.93 29.25
C ARG A 155 30.36 -8.22 28.67
N ASP A 156 29.56 -8.94 29.48
CA ASP A 156 28.93 -10.21 29.09
C ASP A 156 28.06 -9.98 27.85
N VAL A 157 27.21 -8.95 27.88
CA VAL A 157 26.30 -8.55 26.79
C VAL A 157 27.07 -8.19 25.51
N THR A 158 28.12 -7.37 25.63
CA THR A 158 28.89 -6.94 24.44
C THR A 158 29.68 -8.07 23.83
N GLU A 159 30.19 -9.01 24.61
CA GLU A 159 30.88 -10.22 24.15
C GLU A 159 29.90 -11.16 23.41
N THR A 160 28.77 -11.51 24.05
CA THR A 160 27.78 -12.42 23.47
C THR A 160 27.15 -11.90 22.19
N LEU A 161 26.78 -10.62 22.15
CA LEU A 161 26.21 -9.99 20.96
C LEU A 161 27.27 -9.61 19.90
N SER A 162 28.54 -9.89 20.18
CA SER A 162 29.66 -9.54 19.28
C SER A 162 29.58 -8.07 18.82
N ILE A 163 29.46 -7.14 19.78
CA ILE A 163 29.43 -5.70 19.55
C ILE A 163 30.54 -5.01 20.36
N PRO A 164 31.41 -4.20 19.75
CA PRO A 164 32.40 -3.42 20.50
C PRO A 164 31.74 -2.54 21.54
N LYS A 165 32.30 -2.50 22.77
CA LYS A 165 31.79 -1.65 23.86
C LYS A 165 31.62 -0.18 23.47
N SER A 166 32.56 0.37 22.70
CA SER A 166 32.47 1.73 22.18
C SER A 166 31.22 1.94 21.28
N THR A 167 30.96 0.99 20.38
CA THR A 167 29.79 1.00 19.50
C THR A 167 28.51 0.87 20.31
N TYR A 168 28.48 0.01 21.31
CA TYR A 168 27.33 -0.16 22.21
C TYR A 168 27.01 1.15 22.95
N LEU A 169 28.01 1.79 23.56
CA LEU A 169 27.85 3.07 24.25
C LEU A 169 27.48 4.23 23.31
N ASP A 170 27.98 4.23 22.07
CA ASP A 170 27.59 5.20 21.07
C ASP A 170 26.11 5.03 20.67
N GLN A 171 25.62 3.79 20.52
CA GLN A 171 24.20 3.52 20.28
C GLN A 171 23.34 3.95 21.48
N ALA A 172 23.79 3.70 22.71
CA ALA A 172 23.12 4.17 23.92
C ALA A 172 23.01 5.70 23.96
N ALA A 173 24.12 6.38 23.65
CA ALA A 173 24.13 7.84 23.59
C ALA A 173 23.25 8.41 22.47
N ARG A 174 23.16 7.72 21.33
CA ARG A 174 22.24 8.08 20.23
C ARG A 174 20.79 7.88 20.63
N ALA A 175 20.46 6.77 21.29
CA ALA A 175 19.11 6.46 21.75
C ALA A 175 18.64 7.42 22.86
N ALA A 176 19.56 7.90 23.69
CA ALA A 176 19.27 8.89 24.74
C ALA A 176 19.05 10.31 24.20
N ARG A 177 19.42 10.58 22.93
CA ARG A 177 19.15 11.88 22.30
C ARG A 177 17.68 11.98 21.98
N ALA A 178 17.08 13.15 22.23
CA ALA A 178 15.74 13.44 21.76
C ALA A 178 15.66 13.21 20.24
N ASP A 179 14.63 12.47 19.80
CA ASP A 179 14.41 12.28 18.36
C ASP A 179 14.08 13.63 17.71
N PRO A 180 14.91 14.16 16.81
CA PRO A 180 14.66 15.44 16.18
C PRO A 180 13.41 15.43 15.29
N LYS A 181 12.87 14.26 15.01
CA LYS A 181 11.65 14.06 14.21
C LYS A 181 10.42 13.77 15.08
N ALA A 182 10.51 13.78 16.40
CA ALA A 182 9.41 13.37 17.28
C ALA A 182 8.10 14.10 16.99
N ALA A 183 8.14 15.42 16.81
CA ALA A 183 6.96 16.22 16.45
C ALA A 183 6.40 15.83 15.08
N LEU A 184 7.27 15.63 14.08
CA LEU A 184 6.85 15.18 12.75
C LEU A 184 6.26 13.76 12.79
N ARG A 185 6.83 12.84 13.58
CA ARG A 185 6.28 11.47 13.75
C ARG A 185 4.87 11.51 14.30
N ALA A 186 4.62 12.32 15.32
CA ALA A 186 3.29 12.47 15.87
C ALA A 186 2.27 12.96 14.82
N ARG A 187 2.67 13.94 13.99
CA ARG A 187 1.83 14.46 12.90
C ARG A 187 1.58 13.42 11.80
N VAL A 188 2.62 12.67 11.39
CA VAL A 188 2.50 11.58 10.39
C VAL A 188 1.53 10.50 10.89
N ARG A 189 1.65 10.10 12.16
CA ARG A 189 0.75 9.12 12.79
C ARG A 189 -0.68 9.62 12.84
N ALA A 190 -0.89 10.85 13.32
CA ALA A 190 -2.21 11.47 13.40
C ALA A 190 -2.91 11.55 12.02
N SER A 191 -2.19 11.97 10.98
CA SER A 191 -2.70 11.99 9.60
C SER A 191 -3.06 10.59 9.08
N PHE A 192 -2.21 9.60 9.33
CA PHE A 192 -2.48 8.21 8.95
C PHE A 192 -3.71 7.63 9.67
N GLU A 193 -3.82 7.86 10.98
CA GLU A 193 -4.95 7.41 11.82
C GLU A 193 -6.25 8.12 11.43
N ALA A 194 -6.23 9.43 11.22
CA ALA A 194 -7.39 10.21 10.77
C ALA A 194 -7.94 9.72 9.42
N SER A 195 -7.07 9.25 8.52
CA SER A 195 -7.49 8.61 7.27
C SER A 195 -8.00 7.18 7.46
N GLY A 196 -7.99 6.65 8.67
CA GLY A 196 -8.30 5.24 8.95
C GLY A 196 -7.31 4.27 8.30
N GLY A 197 -6.06 4.68 8.05
CA GLY A 197 -5.03 3.88 7.39
C GLY A 197 -5.15 3.83 5.87
N ALA A 198 -5.92 4.74 5.26
CA ALA A 198 -6.08 4.82 3.80
C ALA A 198 -4.92 5.58 3.13
N TYR A 199 -4.26 6.51 3.84
CA TYR A 199 -3.24 7.38 3.28
C TYR A 199 -1.88 6.68 3.18
N GLY A 200 -1.28 6.73 1.98
CA GLY A 200 0.13 6.43 1.77
C GLY A 200 1.02 7.65 1.99
N ALA A 201 2.34 7.49 1.89
CA ALA A 201 3.31 8.54 2.15
C ALA A 201 3.05 9.83 1.35
N GLU A 202 2.62 9.71 0.10
CA GLU A 202 2.28 10.86 -0.76
C GLU A 202 1.07 11.63 -0.21
N SER A 203 -0.01 10.92 0.17
CA SER A 203 -1.23 11.53 0.72
C SER A 203 -0.98 12.13 2.11
N VAL A 204 -0.22 11.45 2.97
CA VAL A 204 0.19 11.99 4.27
C VAL A 204 1.02 13.26 4.09
N THR A 205 1.95 13.27 3.12
CA THR A 205 2.76 14.47 2.83
C THR A 205 1.91 15.65 2.37
N ALA A 206 0.87 15.39 1.58
CA ALA A 206 -0.06 16.41 1.14
C ALA A 206 -0.94 16.92 2.29
N ASP A 207 -1.44 16.01 3.13
CA ASP A 207 -2.23 16.32 4.31
C ASP A 207 -1.46 17.19 5.31
N LEU A 208 -0.20 16.84 5.58
CA LEU A 208 0.68 17.65 6.45
C LEU A 208 0.87 19.08 5.95
N ARG A 209 0.78 19.33 4.65
CA ARG A 209 0.89 20.66 4.05
C ARG A 209 -0.43 21.41 4.01
N SER A 210 -1.56 20.73 4.21
CA SER A 210 -2.88 21.32 4.21
C SER A 210 -3.17 21.99 5.55
N GLY A 211 -3.97 23.05 5.52
CA GLY A 211 -4.42 23.76 6.72
C GLY A 211 -4.24 25.27 6.62
N PRO A 212 -4.81 26.03 7.57
CA PRO A 212 -4.71 27.47 7.60
C PRO A 212 -3.32 27.94 8.07
N GLY A 213 -2.83 29.01 7.49
CA GLY A 213 -1.58 29.67 7.89
C GLY A 213 -0.37 29.33 7.03
N ALA A 214 0.77 29.90 7.36
CA ALA A 214 2.04 29.67 6.67
C ALA A 214 2.62 28.31 7.09
N ALA A 215 3.04 27.52 6.10
CA ALA A 215 3.66 26.23 6.37
C ALA A 215 5.09 26.42 6.93
N VAL A 216 5.43 25.67 7.99
CA VAL A 216 6.75 25.64 8.61
C VAL A 216 7.54 24.41 8.18
N SER A 217 8.87 24.51 8.22
CA SER A 217 9.71 23.33 8.06
C SER A 217 9.45 22.36 9.22
N TRP A 218 9.44 21.05 8.95
CA TRP A 218 9.31 20.04 10.00
C TRP A 218 10.38 20.12 11.09
N ARG A 219 11.51 20.80 10.80
CA ARG A 219 12.59 21.03 11.78
C ARG A 219 12.24 22.10 12.81
N ASP A 220 11.34 22.98 12.43
CA ASP A 220 10.89 24.13 13.23
C ASP A 220 9.52 23.85 13.86
N LEU A 221 9.01 22.60 13.71
CA LEU A 221 7.72 22.18 14.24
C LEU A 221 7.82 21.98 15.77
N GLU A 222 7.00 22.72 16.50
CA GLU A 222 6.94 22.59 17.95
C GLU A 222 6.26 21.27 18.37
N PRO A 223 6.76 20.63 19.46
CA PRO A 223 6.10 19.45 19.99
C PRO A 223 4.67 19.73 20.44
N GLY A 224 3.71 18.92 19.95
CA GLY A 224 2.29 19.07 20.29
C GLY A 224 1.50 20.01 19.37
N ASP A 225 2.16 20.69 18.44
CA ASP A 225 1.45 21.46 17.41
C ASP A 225 0.74 20.52 16.43
N ALA A 226 -0.61 20.58 16.44
CA ALA A 226 -1.47 19.75 15.62
C ALA A 226 -2.04 20.48 14.40
N SER A 227 -1.91 21.80 14.31
CA SER A 227 -2.65 22.64 13.36
C SER A 227 -1.78 23.28 12.26
N THR A 228 -0.55 23.63 12.57
CA THR A 228 0.33 24.31 11.61
C THR A 228 0.67 23.41 10.42
N PRO A 229 0.51 23.89 9.17
CA PRO A 229 0.94 23.17 7.99
C PRO A 229 2.45 22.88 8.00
N VAL A 230 2.86 21.67 7.60
CA VAL A 230 4.24 21.20 7.71
C VAL A 230 4.86 20.90 6.36
N ILE A 231 6.03 21.47 6.10
CA ILE A 231 6.86 21.16 4.93
C ILE A 231 7.78 20.00 5.28
N ALA A 232 7.45 18.82 4.78
CA ALA A 232 8.29 17.64 4.81
C ALA A 232 8.41 17.05 3.41
N SER A 233 9.52 16.36 3.10
CA SER A 233 9.61 15.61 1.84
C SER A 233 8.94 14.25 1.99
N GLU A 234 8.33 13.76 0.92
CA GLU A 234 7.73 12.42 0.88
C GLU A 234 8.69 11.32 1.32
N LYS A 235 10.00 11.47 0.99
CA LYS A 235 11.04 10.52 1.40
C LYS A 235 11.16 10.43 2.93
N VAL A 236 11.08 11.55 3.63
CA VAL A 236 11.13 11.60 5.11
C VAL A 236 9.88 11.00 5.70
N VAL A 237 8.69 11.34 5.18
CA VAL A 237 7.41 10.77 5.61
C VAL A 237 7.37 9.25 5.39
N ARG A 238 7.80 8.78 4.23
CA ARG A 238 7.88 7.35 3.89
C ARG A 238 8.81 6.59 4.84
N ALA A 239 9.95 7.18 5.19
CA ALA A 239 10.87 6.57 6.15
C ALA A 239 10.24 6.47 7.55
N ILE A 240 9.56 7.51 8.02
CA ILE A 240 8.83 7.49 9.30
C ILE A 240 7.73 6.42 9.29
N MET A 241 6.91 6.36 8.23
CA MET A 241 5.86 5.34 8.11
C MET A 241 6.44 3.92 8.15
N ALA A 242 7.57 3.68 7.47
CA ALA A 242 8.23 2.38 7.50
C ALA A 242 8.81 2.04 8.88
N GLU A 243 9.44 3.01 9.56
CA GLU A 243 10.00 2.84 10.90
C GLU A 243 8.91 2.56 11.96
N GLU A 244 7.71 3.10 11.77
CA GLU A 244 6.56 2.91 12.68
C GLU A 244 5.60 1.81 12.25
N GLY A 245 5.90 1.10 11.14
CA GLY A 245 5.05 0.02 10.64
C GLY A 245 3.69 0.50 10.09
N LEU A 246 3.57 1.77 9.70
CA LEU A 246 2.35 2.35 9.15
C LEU A 246 2.19 1.92 7.69
N VAL A 247 1.48 0.82 7.47
CA VAL A 247 1.26 0.23 6.14
C VAL A 247 -0.13 0.62 5.63
N PRO A 248 -0.25 1.35 4.51
CA PRO A 248 -1.54 1.66 3.90
C PRO A 248 -2.31 0.39 3.53
N ARG A 249 -3.62 0.36 3.79
CA ARG A 249 -4.48 -0.80 3.52
C ARG A 249 -4.39 -1.28 2.07
N LYS A 250 -4.36 -0.36 1.11
CA LYS A 250 -4.21 -0.69 -0.31
C LYS A 250 -2.93 -1.46 -0.64
N ALA A 251 -1.83 -1.20 0.07
CA ALA A 251 -0.56 -1.89 -0.15
C ALA A 251 -0.58 -3.32 0.40
N ALA A 252 -1.32 -3.58 1.49
CA ALA A 252 -1.45 -4.89 2.10
C ALA A 252 -2.29 -5.87 1.27
N GLN A 253 -3.11 -5.39 0.32
CA GLN A 253 -4.19 -6.14 -0.34
C GLN A 253 -3.95 -6.49 -1.81
N MET A 254 -2.89 -6.05 -2.45
CA MET A 254 -2.62 -6.36 -3.87
C MET A 254 -2.52 -7.87 -4.19
N ALA A 255 -2.68 -8.76 -3.20
CA ALA A 255 -2.55 -10.20 -3.33
C ALA A 255 -3.86 -10.98 -3.56
N ARG A 256 -5.06 -10.38 -3.48
CA ARG A 256 -6.33 -11.13 -3.57
C ARG A 256 -7.38 -10.42 -4.41
N ARG A 257 -7.55 -10.82 -5.68
CA ARG A 257 -8.74 -10.47 -6.48
C ARG A 257 -9.45 -11.74 -6.97
N ALA A 258 -10.72 -11.92 -6.56
CA ALA A 258 -11.65 -12.91 -7.09
C ALA A 258 -12.62 -12.25 -8.09
N ARG A 259 -13.00 -12.97 -9.17
CA ARG A 259 -13.91 -12.50 -10.21
C ARG A 259 -15.37 -12.80 -9.85
N TYR A 260 -16.27 -11.90 -10.24
CA TYR A 260 -17.72 -12.01 -10.08
C TYR A 260 -18.41 -12.37 -11.40
N SER A 261 -19.61 -13.03 -11.35
CA SER A 261 -20.40 -13.50 -12.49
C SER A 261 -21.81 -12.90 -12.45
N SER A 262 -22.35 -12.51 -13.59
CA SER A 262 -23.63 -11.80 -13.77
C SER A 262 -24.81 -12.72 -14.10
N TYR A 263 -26.04 -12.28 -13.73
CA TYR A 263 -27.34 -12.96 -13.79
C TYR A 263 -28.06 -12.73 -15.14
N ALA A 264 -28.99 -13.64 -15.53
CA ALA A 264 -29.74 -13.60 -16.78
C ALA A 264 -31.27 -13.50 -16.51
N GLY A 265 -31.92 -12.44 -17.04
CA GLY A 265 -33.37 -12.22 -17.01
C GLY A 265 -33.86 -11.40 -18.21
N GLU A 266 -35.19 -11.36 -18.49
CA GLU A 266 -35.82 -10.73 -19.67
C GLU A 266 -35.86 -9.19 -19.60
N LEU A 267 -35.76 -8.47 -20.75
CA LEU A 267 -35.11 -7.20 -20.82
C LEU A 267 -35.80 -6.23 -21.77
N SER A 268 -35.90 -4.95 -21.36
CA SER A 268 -36.10 -3.80 -22.24
C SER A 268 -34.96 -3.67 -23.27
N GLU A 269 -35.17 -2.88 -24.32
CA GLU A 269 -34.10 -2.59 -25.29
C GLU A 269 -32.87 -2.01 -24.58
N ARG A 270 -31.69 -2.56 -24.93
CA ARG A 270 -30.44 -2.15 -24.30
C ARG A 270 -30.03 -0.76 -24.77
N PRO A 271 -29.82 0.20 -23.86
CA PRO A 271 -29.35 1.53 -24.23
C PRO A 271 -27.95 1.51 -24.84
N ALA A 272 -27.64 2.55 -25.63
CA ALA A 272 -26.29 2.77 -26.16
C ALA A 272 -25.28 2.99 -25.03
N ASN A 273 -24.01 2.61 -25.28
CA ASN A 273 -22.89 2.95 -24.40
C ASN A 273 -22.39 4.36 -24.80
N LEU A 274 -22.93 5.41 -24.17
CA LEU A 274 -22.62 6.79 -24.51
C LEU A 274 -21.17 7.22 -24.19
N PRO A 275 -20.54 6.74 -23.09
CA PRO A 275 -19.13 7.01 -22.84
C PRO A 275 -18.15 6.31 -23.78
N LEU A 276 -18.60 5.42 -24.66
CA LEU A 276 -17.75 4.69 -25.59
C LEU A 276 -17.53 5.47 -26.87
N GLY A 277 -16.29 5.90 -27.12
CA GLY A 277 -15.89 6.54 -28.36
C GLY A 277 -15.80 5.59 -29.56
N GLU A 278 -15.78 6.11 -30.77
CA GLU A 278 -15.65 5.35 -32.03
C GLU A 278 -14.34 4.57 -32.12
N ASP A 279 -13.28 5.07 -31.44
CA ASP A 279 -11.97 4.43 -31.33
C ASP A 279 -11.92 3.28 -30.31
N GLY A 280 -13.04 3.03 -29.61
CA GLY A 280 -13.15 2.03 -28.55
C GLY A 280 -12.60 2.47 -27.21
N SER A 281 -12.14 3.71 -27.07
CA SER A 281 -11.79 4.32 -25.78
C SER A 281 -13.06 4.74 -25.02
N HIS A 282 -12.95 4.83 -23.68
CA HIS A 282 -14.05 5.34 -22.85
C HIS A 282 -13.73 6.74 -22.37
N ASP A 283 -14.65 7.65 -22.63
CA ASP A 283 -14.63 9.01 -22.09
C ASP A 283 -15.70 9.16 -21.00
N PHE A 284 -15.28 9.08 -19.76
CA PHE A 284 -16.10 9.39 -18.59
C PHE A 284 -15.87 10.81 -18.08
N HIS A 285 -15.40 11.71 -18.93
CA HIS A 285 -15.23 13.10 -18.56
C HIS A 285 -16.54 13.86 -18.73
N ALA A 286 -17.00 14.45 -17.63
CA ALA A 286 -18.08 15.43 -17.65
C ALA A 286 -17.48 16.84 -17.53
N PRO A 287 -17.92 17.83 -18.33
CA PRO A 287 -17.38 19.19 -18.27
C PRO A 287 -17.82 19.93 -17.00
N GLU A 288 -18.93 19.54 -16.40
CA GLU A 288 -19.48 20.11 -15.16
C GLU A 288 -20.23 19.05 -14.33
N PRO A 289 -20.48 19.32 -13.04
CA PRO A 289 -21.22 18.40 -12.18
C PRO A 289 -22.66 18.15 -12.66
N GLY A 290 -23.15 16.91 -12.48
CA GLY A 290 -24.54 16.55 -12.72
C GLY A 290 -24.91 16.28 -14.18
N LEU A 291 -23.94 16.12 -15.09
CA LEU A 291 -24.20 15.76 -16.50
C LEU A 291 -24.02 14.28 -16.79
N LEU A 292 -23.07 13.62 -16.14
CA LEU A 292 -22.78 12.20 -16.32
C LEU A 292 -22.51 11.57 -14.96
N ALA A 293 -23.29 10.57 -14.61
CA ALA A 293 -23.06 9.75 -13.44
C ALA A 293 -22.94 8.25 -13.82
N VAL A 294 -22.24 7.50 -13.01
CA VAL A 294 -22.19 6.03 -13.10
C VAL A 294 -22.85 5.41 -11.88
N THR A 295 -23.46 4.27 -12.08
CA THR A 295 -24.04 3.44 -11.00
C THR A 295 -23.71 1.97 -11.21
N ASP A 296 -23.69 1.24 -10.13
CA ASP A 296 -23.56 -0.22 -10.07
C ASP A 296 -23.91 -0.68 -8.66
N VAL A 297 -24.10 -1.99 -8.45
CA VAL A 297 -24.37 -2.55 -7.12
C VAL A 297 -23.19 -3.39 -6.66
N THR A 298 -22.69 -3.12 -5.46
CA THR A 298 -21.64 -3.92 -4.85
C THR A 298 -22.09 -4.65 -3.61
N GLU A 299 -21.58 -5.87 -3.41
CA GLU A 299 -21.87 -6.75 -2.28
C GLU A 299 -20.77 -6.64 -1.21
N PHE A 300 -21.20 -6.60 0.06
CA PHE A 300 -20.36 -6.82 1.24
C PHE A 300 -20.83 -8.08 1.94
N ARG A 301 -19.88 -8.96 2.26
CA ARG A 301 -20.17 -10.19 3.03
C ARG A 301 -19.73 -9.98 4.46
N LEU A 302 -20.69 -9.95 5.35
CA LEU A 302 -20.50 -9.82 6.79
C LEU A 302 -20.79 -11.16 7.47
N ASP A 303 -20.54 -11.23 8.77
CA ASP A 303 -20.83 -12.42 9.56
C ASP A 303 -22.36 -12.63 9.65
N GLY A 304 -22.83 -13.70 9.02
CA GLY A 304 -24.24 -14.10 9.02
C GLY A 304 -25.16 -13.36 8.05
N TYR A 305 -24.71 -12.32 7.33
CA TYR A 305 -25.56 -11.59 6.36
C TYR A 305 -24.75 -10.93 5.23
N LYS A 306 -25.50 -10.39 4.26
CA LYS A 306 -24.94 -9.56 3.18
C LYS A 306 -25.55 -8.16 3.23
N ALA A 307 -24.76 -7.18 2.81
CA ALA A 307 -25.22 -5.83 2.54
C ALA A 307 -24.88 -5.45 1.10
N TYR A 308 -25.75 -4.71 0.46
CA TYR A 308 -25.60 -4.24 -0.90
C TYR A 308 -25.65 -2.71 -0.93
N LEU A 309 -24.72 -2.10 -1.64
CA LEU A 309 -24.64 -0.66 -1.83
C LEU A 309 -24.89 -0.33 -3.30
N SER A 310 -25.83 0.57 -3.56
CA SER A 310 -26.10 1.17 -4.87
C SER A 310 -25.83 2.68 -4.79
N PRO A 311 -24.69 3.17 -5.25
CA PRO A 311 -24.36 4.59 -5.31
C PRO A 311 -24.60 5.15 -6.71
N ALA A 312 -24.82 6.45 -6.83
CA ALA A 312 -24.63 7.23 -8.04
C ALA A 312 -23.39 8.12 -7.87
N ILE A 313 -22.44 8.02 -8.80
CA ILE A 313 -21.15 8.69 -8.73
C ILE A 313 -21.00 9.62 -9.91
N ASP A 314 -20.85 10.91 -9.63
CA ASP A 314 -20.62 11.94 -10.65
C ASP A 314 -19.25 11.72 -11.33
N CYS A 315 -19.24 11.72 -12.63
CA CYS A 315 -18.03 11.52 -13.43
C CYS A 315 -17.14 12.76 -13.53
N PHE A 316 -17.66 13.95 -13.18
CA PHE A 316 -16.88 15.18 -13.15
C PHE A 316 -15.68 15.07 -12.19
N ASP A 317 -15.91 14.68 -10.95
CA ASP A 317 -14.89 14.65 -9.90
C ASP A 317 -14.88 13.36 -9.06
N GLY A 318 -15.85 12.47 -9.30
CA GLY A 318 -16.04 11.23 -8.54
C GLY A 318 -16.77 11.46 -7.22
N TRP A 319 -17.64 12.46 -7.13
CA TRP A 319 -18.53 12.71 -6.02
C TRP A 319 -19.65 11.67 -5.96
N PRO A 320 -19.77 10.88 -4.89
CA PRO A 320 -20.97 10.08 -4.68
C PRO A 320 -22.15 11.00 -4.45
N VAL A 321 -23.05 11.16 -5.43
CA VAL A 321 -24.18 12.07 -5.36
C VAL A 321 -25.19 11.62 -4.33
N CYS A 322 -25.55 10.34 -4.41
CA CYS A 322 -26.43 9.67 -3.46
C CYS A 322 -26.04 8.18 -3.38
N TRP A 323 -26.56 7.48 -2.37
CA TRP A 323 -26.38 6.04 -2.23
C TRP A 323 -27.49 5.44 -1.38
N ARG A 324 -27.76 4.15 -1.60
CA ARG A 324 -28.65 3.36 -0.77
C ARG A 324 -27.99 2.06 -0.37
N VAL A 325 -28.29 1.60 0.85
CA VAL A 325 -27.83 0.33 1.39
C VAL A 325 -29.00 -0.57 1.69
N SER A 326 -28.96 -1.83 1.27
CA SER A 326 -30.02 -2.82 1.48
C SER A 326 -29.45 -4.19 1.83
N ARG A 327 -30.28 -5.06 2.39
CA ARG A 327 -29.98 -6.49 2.57
C ARG A 327 -30.15 -7.29 1.27
N HIS A 328 -30.82 -6.73 0.27
CA HIS A 328 -31.16 -7.39 -1.00
C HIS A 328 -30.77 -6.51 -2.20
N PRO A 329 -30.19 -7.11 -3.26
CA PRO A 329 -29.85 -6.40 -4.50
C PRO A 329 -31.08 -6.40 -5.44
N ASP A 330 -32.18 -5.85 -4.97
CA ASP A 330 -33.46 -5.83 -5.66
C ASP A 330 -33.66 -4.53 -6.46
N LYS A 331 -34.79 -4.46 -7.17
CA LYS A 331 -35.16 -3.28 -7.94
C LYS A 331 -35.48 -2.08 -7.04
N GLU A 332 -36.00 -2.34 -5.85
CA GLU A 332 -36.33 -1.32 -4.85
C GLU A 332 -35.09 -0.54 -4.43
N LEU A 333 -33.95 -1.21 -4.24
CA LEU A 333 -32.67 -0.58 -3.94
C LEU A 333 -32.24 0.38 -5.06
N ALA A 334 -32.29 -0.06 -6.33
CA ALA A 334 -31.91 0.74 -7.47
C ALA A 334 -32.86 1.94 -7.69
N HIS A 335 -34.17 1.71 -7.60
CA HIS A 335 -35.18 2.76 -7.76
C HIS A 335 -35.10 3.82 -6.66
N ALA A 336 -34.88 3.42 -5.40
CA ALA A 336 -34.68 4.38 -4.32
C ALA A 336 -33.45 5.26 -4.55
N MET A 337 -32.34 4.67 -5.03
CA MET A 337 -31.15 5.43 -5.40
C MET A 337 -31.42 6.37 -6.56
N LEU A 338 -32.15 5.94 -7.61
CA LEU A 338 -32.50 6.79 -8.75
C LEU A 338 -33.40 7.98 -8.32
N SER A 339 -34.36 7.75 -7.45
CA SER A 339 -35.22 8.80 -6.90
C SER A 339 -34.40 9.87 -6.15
N ASP A 340 -33.46 9.45 -5.33
CA ASP A 340 -32.56 10.38 -4.62
C ASP A 340 -31.66 11.13 -5.61
N LEU A 341 -31.14 10.46 -6.65
CA LEU A 341 -30.29 11.07 -7.67
C LEU A 341 -31.03 12.16 -8.42
N ILE A 342 -32.29 11.89 -8.83
CA ILE A 342 -33.13 12.88 -9.51
C ILE A 342 -33.42 14.07 -8.60
N ALA A 343 -33.75 13.82 -7.35
CA ALA A 343 -34.01 14.88 -6.37
C ALA A 343 -32.79 15.76 -6.09
N GLU A 344 -31.60 15.18 -6.04
CA GLU A 344 -30.34 15.88 -5.73
C GLU A 344 -29.81 16.68 -6.94
N VAL A 345 -29.88 16.10 -8.14
CA VAL A 345 -29.33 16.73 -9.36
C VAL A 345 -30.34 17.70 -10.00
N GLY A 346 -31.62 17.38 -9.95
CA GLY A 346 -32.68 18.15 -10.61
C GLY A 346 -32.55 18.23 -12.13
N PRO A 347 -32.39 17.09 -12.85
CA PRO A 347 -32.21 17.13 -14.29
C PRO A 347 -33.47 17.64 -15.01
N THR A 348 -33.29 18.37 -16.11
CA THR A 348 -34.37 18.93 -16.92
C THR A 348 -34.25 18.47 -18.38
N GLU A 349 -35.24 18.75 -19.21
CA GLU A 349 -35.20 18.45 -20.65
C GLU A 349 -34.02 19.17 -21.36
N GLU A 350 -33.70 20.42 -20.94
CA GLU A 350 -32.59 21.18 -21.50
C GLU A 350 -31.23 20.74 -20.94
N ARG A 351 -31.22 20.15 -19.72
CA ARG A 351 -30.03 19.68 -19.04
C ARG A 351 -30.24 18.28 -18.45
N PRO A 352 -30.36 17.25 -19.30
CA PRO A 352 -30.57 15.88 -18.85
C PRO A 352 -29.31 15.32 -18.20
N LEU A 353 -29.51 14.42 -17.24
CA LEU A 353 -28.45 13.62 -16.63
C LEU A 353 -28.24 12.33 -17.44
N VAL A 354 -27.05 12.03 -17.88
CA VAL A 354 -26.70 10.70 -18.39
C VAL A 354 -26.36 9.80 -17.19
N LEU A 355 -27.08 8.70 -17.03
CA LEU A 355 -26.78 7.66 -16.03
C LEU A 355 -26.30 6.40 -16.72
N HIS A 356 -25.00 6.10 -16.55
CA HIS A 356 -24.38 4.92 -17.10
C HIS A 356 -24.35 3.78 -16.07
N SER A 357 -24.82 2.60 -16.46
CA SER A 357 -24.83 1.38 -15.62
C SER A 357 -24.14 0.21 -16.34
N ASP A 358 -23.88 -0.85 -15.59
CA ASP A 358 -23.59 -2.15 -16.17
C ASP A 358 -24.86 -2.80 -16.78
N GLY A 359 -24.71 -4.00 -17.35
CA GLY A 359 -25.83 -4.77 -17.91
C GLY A 359 -26.64 -5.53 -16.86
N GLY A 360 -26.70 -5.08 -15.63
CA GLY A 360 -27.47 -5.71 -14.55
C GLY A 360 -28.97 -5.76 -14.82
N ALA A 361 -29.64 -6.85 -14.44
CA ALA A 361 -31.05 -7.06 -14.71
C ALA A 361 -31.95 -5.95 -14.17
N VAL A 362 -31.61 -5.35 -13.05
CA VAL A 362 -32.38 -4.24 -12.42
C VAL A 362 -32.45 -3.00 -13.33
N TYR A 363 -31.40 -2.72 -14.10
CA TYR A 363 -31.30 -1.57 -15.00
C TYR A 363 -31.95 -1.80 -16.38
N MET A 364 -32.42 -3.03 -16.62
CA MET A 364 -33.01 -3.45 -17.89
C MET A 364 -34.53 -3.62 -17.80
N THR A 365 -35.16 -3.31 -16.66
CA THR A 365 -36.61 -3.41 -16.49
C THR A 365 -37.34 -2.23 -17.14
N GLY A 366 -38.60 -2.47 -17.56
CA GLY A 366 -39.47 -1.39 -18.07
C GLY A 366 -39.71 -0.29 -17.05
N ASP A 367 -39.95 -0.67 -15.78
CA ASP A 367 -40.18 0.26 -14.67
C ASP A 367 -38.96 1.21 -14.51
N TRP A 368 -37.72 0.66 -14.61
CA TRP A 368 -36.48 1.46 -14.56
C TRP A 368 -36.41 2.45 -15.74
N ALA A 369 -36.77 1.97 -16.94
CA ALA A 369 -36.76 2.80 -18.13
C ALA A 369 -37.73 3.99 -18.01
N SER A 370 -38.95 3.74 -17.57
CA SER A 370 -39.98 4.78 -17.34
C SER A 370 -39.55 5.77 -16.25
N ALA A 371 -39.03 5.29 -15.12
CA ALA A 371 -38.54 6.17 -14.04
C ALA A 371 -37.39 7.07 -14.48
N CYS A 372 -36.49 6.58 -15.32
CA CYS A 372 -35.41 7.41 -15.90
C CYS A 372 -35.98 8.48 -16.85
N GLU A 373 -36.91 8.11 -17.75
CA GLU A 373 -37.55 9.02 -18.69
C GLU A 373 -38.34 10.12 -17.98
N GLU A 374 -39.17 9.77 -17.02
CA GLU A 374 -39.95 10.70 -16.18
C GLU A 374 -39.05 11.68 -15.41
N GLY A 375 -37.86 11.24 -15.03
CA GLY A 375 -36.86 12.04 -14.31
C GLY A 375 -35.86 12.78 -15.18
N ASN A 376 -36.04 12.86 -16.50
CA ASN A 376 -35.08 13.45 -17.44
C ASN A 376 -33.67 12.82 -17.36
N VAL A 377 -33.62 11.52 -17.11
CA VAL A 377 -32.37 10.74 -17.04
C VAL A 377 -32.20 9.92 -18.30
N VAL A 378 -31.15 10.21 -19.06
CA VAL A 378 -30.76 9.46 -20.27
C VAL A 378 -30.01 8.21 -19.84
N ARG A 379 -30.54 7.05 -20.17
CA ARG A 379 -29.90 5.78 -19.86
C ARG A 379 -28.73 5.51 -20.80
N SER A 380 -27.63 5.08 -20.22
CA SER A 380 -26.45 4.55 -20.93
C SER A 380 -26.03 3.24 -20.30
N MET A 381 -25.52 2.28 -21.07
CA MET A 381 -25.22 0.94 -20.56
C MET A 381 -23.96 0.33 -21.18
N SER A 382 -23.18 -0.33 -20.34
CA SER A 382 -22.02 -1.14 -20.72
C SER A 382 -22.38 -2.22 -21.74
N ARG A 383 -21.46 -2.55 -22.64
CA ARG A 383 -21.62 -3.69 -23.56
C ARG A 383 -21.66 -5.00 -22.78
N LYS A 384 -22.31 -6.01 -23.35
CA LYS A 384 -22.42 -7.35 -22.71
C LYS A 384 -21.02 -7.94 -22.45
N ALA A 385 -20.79 -8.36 -21.21
CA ALA A 385 -19.56 -8.98 -20.75
C ALA A 385 -18.27 -8.14 -20.92
N LYS A 386 -18.42 -6.80 -20.90
CA LYS A 386 -17.30 -5.85 -20.92
C LYS A 386 -17.28 -5.06 -19.60
N SER A 387 -16.65 -5.62 -18.57
CA SER A 387 -16.54 -4.98 -17.25
C SER A 387 -15.82 -3.63 -17.28
N GLY A 388 -14.83 -3.49 -18.17
CA GLY A 388 -14.12 -2.22 -18.35
C GLY A 388 -14.98 -1.06 -18.81
N ASP A 389 -16.20 -1.33 -19.33
CA ASP A 389 -17.13 -0.29 -19.75
C ASP A 389 -17.76 0.47 -18.55
N ASN A 390 -17.61 -0.01 -17.29
CA ASN A 390 -18.02 0.69 -16.06
C ASN A 390 -16.83 0.94 -15.10
N ALA A 391 -15.66 1.23 -15.66
CA ALA A 391 -14.42 1.36 -14.91
C ALA A 391 -14.46 2.44 -13.80
N ARG A 392 -15.31 3.49 -13.94
CA ARG A 392 -15.48 4.52 -12.92
C ARG A 392 -16.13 3.98 -11.66
N ALA A 393 -17.21 3.23 -11.78
CA ALA A 393 -17.88 2.59 -10.63
C ALA A 393 -16.97 1.51 -9.99
N GLU A 394 -16.30 0.68 -10.82
CA GLU A 394 -15.33 -0.32 -10.33
C GLU A 394 -14.17 0.33 -9.56
N GLY A 395 -13.66 1.47 -10.03
CA GLY A 395 -12.60 2.23 -9.37
C GLY A 395 -13.03 2.78 -8.00
N PHE A 396 -14.27 3.28 -7.90
CA PHE A 396 -14.85 3.70 -6.63
C PHE A 396 -15.00 2.52 -5.66
N PHE A 397 -15.59 1.41 -6.11
CA PHE A 397 -15.75 0.22 -5.27
C PHE A 397 -14.42 -0.38 -4.82
N GLY A 398 -13.43 -0.41 -5.72
CA GLY A 398 -12.08 -0.85 -5.35
C GLY A 398 -11.49 0.01 -4.23
N THR A 399 -11.65 1.33 -4.32
CA THR A 399 -11.20 2.27 -3.28
C THR A 399 -11.97 2.08 -1.99
N LEU A 400 -13.32 2.03 -2.06
CA LEU A 400 -14.19 1.87 -0.90
C LEU A 400 -13.91 0.56 -0.17
N LYS A 401 -13.82 -0.57 -0.89
CA LYS A 401 -13.52 -1.87 -0.28
C LYS A 401 -12.16 -1.87 0.40
N CYS A 402 -11.13 -1.32 -0.25
CA CYS A 402 -9.80 -1.23 0.34
C CYS A 402 -9.73 -0.30 1.56
N ASP A 403 -10.35 0.87 1.50
CA ASP A 403 -10.23 1.88 2.55
C ASP A 403 -11.15 1.60 3.75
N PHE A 404 -12.32 1.04 3.49
CA PHE A 404 -13.38 0.91 4.48
C PHE A 404 -13.59 -0.52 4.94
N PHE A 405 -13.74 -1.48 4.01
CA PHE A 405 -14.25 -2.80 4.33
C PHE A 405 -13.17 -3.82 4.66
N GLU A 406 -12.16 -3.93 3.80
CA GLU A 406 -11.14 -4.96 3.91
C GLU A 406 -10.18 -4.68 5.07
N GLY A 407 -9.76 -5.76 5.75
CA GLY A 407 -8.84 -5.69 6.89
C GLY A 407 -9.45 -5.13 8.18
N ARG A 408 -10.76 -4.92 8.23
CA ARG A 408 -11.51 -4.65 9.47
C ARG A 408 -12.20 -5.92 9.94
N ASP A 409 -12.30 -6.07 11.25
CA ASP A 409 -13.13 -7.09 11.87
C ASP A 409 -14.60 -6.59 11.90
N TRP A 410 -15.47 -7.34 11.24
CA TRP A 410 -16.91 -7.09 11.18
C TRP A 410 -17.71 -8.11 11.98
N THR A 411 -17.06 -8.91 12.82
CA THR A 411 -17.73 -9.91 13.67
C THR A 411 -18.67 -9.23 14.65
N GLY A 412 -19.91 -9.70 14.69
CA GLY A 412 -20.96 -9.16 15.58
C GLY A 412 -21.54 -7.80 15.20
N VAL A 413 -21.07 -7.18 14.13
CA VAL A 413 -21.58 -5.88 13.65
C VAL A 413 -22.93 -6.08 12.97
N GLY A 414 -23.99 -5.40 13.45
CA GLY A 414 -25.32 -5.45 12.86
C GLY A 414 -25.44 -4.65 11.57
N PHE A 415 -26.50 -4.93 10.79
CA PHE A 415 -26.72 -4.26 9.49
C PHE A 415 -26.81 -2.73 9.61
N GLU A 416 -27.57 -2.22 10.57
CA GLU A 416 -27.75 -0.78 10.78
C GLU A 416 -26.44 -0.10 11.20
N GLU A 417 -25.65 -0.77 12.02
CA GLU A 417 -24.34 -0.28 12.43
C GLU A 417 -23.35 -0.25 11.25
N PHE A 418 -23.37 -1.30 10.42
CA PHE A 418 -22.60 -1.35 9.19
C PHE A 418 -23.01 -0.25 8.21
N ALA A 419 -24.32 -0.07 7.97
CA ALA A 419 -24.84 0.99 7.09
C ALA A 419 -24.41 2.37 7.58
N ALA A 420 -24.56 2.66 8.87
CA ALA A 420 -24.11 3.93 9.46
C ALA A 420 -22.58 4.13 9.38
N ALA A 421 -21.80 3.05 9.48
CA ALA A 421 -20.35 3.14 9.31
C ALA A 421 -19.96 3.42 7.83
N LEU A 422 -20.71 2.84 6.90
CA LEU A 422 -20.54 3.08 5.46
C LEU A 422 -20.92 4.52 5.08
N ASP A 423 -22.00 5.05 5.64
CA ASP A 423 -22.42 6.44 5.47
C ASP A 423 -21.32 7.41 5.94
N ARG A 424 -20.77 7.20 7.14
CA ARG A 424 -19.63 8.00 7.64
C ARG A 424 -18.41 7.92 6.73
N TYR A 425 -18.13 6.74 6.17
CA TYR A 425 -17.03 6.61 5.23
C TYR A 425 -17.28 7.39 3.94
N ILE A 426 -18.48 7.32 3.36
CA ILE A 426 -18.80 8.03 2.11
C ILE A 426 -18.77 9.56 2.35
N GLU A 427 -19.25 10.05 3.49
CA GLU A 427 -19.12 11.45 3.86
C GLU A 427 -17.65 11.88 4.05
N TRP A 428 -16.82 11.03 4.67
CA TRP A 428 -15.37 11.28 4.71
C TRP A 428 -14.73 11.25 3.30
N TYR A 429 -15.18 10.35 2.43
CA TYR A 429 -14.71 10.30 1.04
C TYR A 429 -15.00 11.59 0.27
N ARG A 430 -16.15 12.22 0.53
CA ARG A 430 -16.54 13.52 -0.05
C ARG A 430 -15.72 14.68 0.50
N GLY A 431 -15.62 14.79 1.82
CA GLY A 431 -15.16 15.99 2.52
C GLY A 431 -13.82 15.86 3.27
N GLY A 432 -13.28 14.64 3.44
CA GLY A 432 -12.05 14.39 4.18
C GLY A 432 -10.94 13.77 3.34
N LYS A 433 -11.27 13.02 2.28
CA LYS A 433 -10.26 12.34 1.47
C LYS A 433 -9.62 13.27 0.44
N LEU A 434 -8.31 13.46 0.56
CA LEU A 434 -7.52 14.22 -0.43
C LEU A 434 -7.34 13.41 -1.72
N LYS A 435 -7.55 14.06 -2.85
CA LYS A 435 -7.37 13.48 -4.19
C LYS A 435 -6.26 14.19 -4.96
N LYS A 436 -5.26 13.43 -5.41
CA LYS A 436 -4.16 13.94 -6.23
C LYS A 436 -4.66 14.59 -7.53
N ALA A 437 -5.66 13.97 -8.18
CA ALA A 437 -6.27 14.48 -9.41
C ALA A 437 -6.94 15.86 -9.24
N LEU A 438 -7.34 16.20 -8.01
CA LEU A 438 -7.91 17.50 -7.66
C LEU A 438 -6.87 18.44 -7.01
N GLY A 439 -5.57 18.21 -7.26
CA GLY A 439 -4.50 19.03 -6.69
C GLY A 439 -4.40 18.92 -5.17
N TRP A 440 -4.61 17.73 -4.62
CA TRP A 440 -4.59 17.44 -3.17
C TRP A 440 -5.67 18.19 -2.38
N ARG A 441 -6.82 18.39 -3.00
CA ARG A 441 -8.03 18.87 -2.34
C ARG A 441 -9.03 17.73 -2.13
N THR A 442 -9.95 17.91 -1.19
CA THR A 442 -11.14 17.05 -1.12
C THR A 442 -12.09 17.38 -2.28
N ILE A 443 -13.01 16.47 -2.58
CA ILE A 443 -14.00 16.74 -3.64
C ILE A 443 -14.88 17.93 -3.23
N ARG A 444 -15.25 18.02 -1.94
CA ARG A 444 -16.05 19.12 -1.40
C ARG A 444 -15.35 20.48 -1.61
N GLN A 445 -14.07 20.59 -1.25
CA GLN A 445 -13.30 21.82 -1.46
C GLN A 445 -13.23 22.23 -2.94
N ALA A 446 -13.01 21.25 -3.83
CA ALA A 446 -12.96 21.53 -5.26
C ALA A 446 -14.32 22.04 -5.81
N ARG A 447 -15.44 21.51 -5.32
CA ARG A 447 -16.79 21.96 -5.69
C ARG A 447 -17.13 23.35 -5.12
N GLU A 448 -16.75 23.62 -3.88
CA GLU A 448 -16.94 24.93 -3.25
C GLU A 448 -16.17 26.04 -3.97
N GLU A 449 -14.92 25.76 -4.39
CA GLU A 449 -14.13 26.71 -5.20
C GLU A 449 -14.77 26.94 -6.58
N LEU A 450 -15.30 25.89 -7.22
CA LEU A 450 -15.99 26.01 -8.50
C LEU A 450 -17.25 26.87 -8.36
N ALA A 451 -18.04 26.65 -7.32
CA ALA A 451 -19.26 27.43 -7.05
C ALA A 451 -18.95 28.88 -6.69
N GLY A 452 -17.83 29.17 -6.02
CA GLY A 452 -17.39 30.51 -5.68
C GLY A 452 -16.75 31.28 -6.86
N ALA A 453 -16.40 30.57 -7.94
CA ALA A 453 -15.84 31.18 -9.15
C ALA A 453 -16.90 31.45 -10.25
N ALA A 454 -18.11 30.91 -10.10
CA ALA A 454 -19.26 31.11 -10.97
C ALA A 454 -20.12 32.28 -10.47
#